data_dd8a9723ed03fb8bf99fe494fc0b53e9
#
_entry.id   dd8a9723ed03fb8bf99fe494fc0b53e9
#
_cell.length_a   1.000
_cell.length_b   1.000
_cell.length_c   1.000
_cell.angle_alpha   90.00
_cell.angle_beta   90.00
_cell.angle_gamma   90.00
#
_symmetry.space_group_name_H-M   'P 1'
#
loop_
_entity.id
_entity.type
_entity.pdbx_description
1 polymer ?
#
loop_
_entity_poly.entity_id
_entity_poly.type
_entity_poly.pdbx_seq_one_letter_code
_entity_poly.pdbx_strand_id
1 'polypeptide(L)'
;MRQGVPTIINPYDLFALEEALQVRDRYGGEVTVLTMGPPMAEQALRKALTHGADRALLLTDRHFAGSDTLATSYALSQAVAKIGESYGAPDIVFTGKQTIDGDTAQVGPGIAKRLNLQQLTYVTKIVSIDPTSRELMVERHAESGTQMLKSTLPCLITVLEGVNAIRRGSLDDAFRAAGSTVLKWGAADAGIGELTKCGLRGSPTVVKRVFAPGPRAEKAMQMDINDKTLAEVAADTVTAIFARQPVLERKLTSHGNL
;
A
#
# COMPACT_ATOMS: atom_id res chain seq x y z
N MET A 1 -19.67 -6.14 7.31
CA MET A 1 -20.24 -6.90 6.17
C MET A 1 -19.64 -6.34 4.90
N ARG A 2 -18.98 -7.18 4.09
CA ARG A 2 -18.35 -6.78 2.80
C ARG A 2 -19.20 -7.18 1.59
N GLN A 3 -20.40 -7.68 1.80
CA GLN A 3 -21.31 -8.06 0.70
C GLN A 3 -21.81 -6.82 -0.04
N GLY A 4 -21.65 -6.81 -1.35
CA GLY A 4 -22.07 -5.70 -2.22
C GLY A 4 -21.04 -4.58 -2.42
N VAL A 5 -19.86 -4.67 -1.80
CA VAL A 5 -18.77 -3.72 -2.06
C VAL A 5 -17.79 -4.32 -3.07
N PRO A 6 -17.49 -3.63 -4.18
CA PRO A 6 -16.50 -4.09 -5.15
C PRO A 6 -15.13 -4.30 -4.51
N THR A 7 -14.46 -5.40 -4.85
CA THR A 7 -13.07 -5.63 -4.47
C THR A 7 -12.16 -4.96 -5.49
N ILE A 8 -11.33 -4.03 -5.04
CA ILE A 8 -10.34 -3.34 -5.86
C ILE A 8 -8.94 -3.62 -5.35
N ILE A 9 -7.94 -3.45 -6.20
CA ILE A 9 -6.55 -3.40 -5.75
C ILE A 9 -6.39 -2.12 -4.91
N ASN A 10 -5.72 -2.23 -3.76
CA ASN A 10 -5.37 -1.05 -2.98
C ASN A 10 -4.54 -0.07 -3.84
N PRO A 11 -4.89 1.21 -3.91
CA PRO A 11 -4.20 2.17 -4.77
C PRO A 11 -2.68 2.23 -4.58
N TYR A 12 -2.19 2.13 -3.34
CA TYR A 12 -0.75 2.10 -3.07
C TYR A 12 -0.08 0.83 -3.62
N ASP A 13 -0.77 -0.32 -3.60
CA ASP A 13 -0.23 -1.56 -4.15
C ASP A 13 -0.24 -1.58 -5.68
N LEU A 14 -1.03 -0.74 -6.35
CA LEU A 14 -0.91 -0.53 -7.81
C LEU A 14 0.43 0.12 -8.18
N PHE A 15 0.91 1.08 -7.38
CA PHE A 15 2.25 1.64 -7.59
C PHE A 15 3.35 0.61 -7.30
N ALA A 16 3.16 -0.23 -6.28
CA ALA A 16 4.08 -1.33 -5.97
C ALA A 16 4.15 -2.36 -7.10
N LEU A 17 3.00 -2.71 -7.68
CA LEU A 17 2.93 -3.60 -8.84
C LEU A 17 3.65 -3.01 -10.04
N GLU A 18 3.43 -1.73 -10.33
CA GLU A 18 4.11 -1.05 -11.45
C GLU A 18 5.63 -1.01 -11.26
N GLU A 19 6.13 -0.71 -10.03
CA GLU A 19 7.57 -0.78 -9.76
C GLU A 19 8.13 -2.19 -10.00
N ALA A 20 7.44 -3.23 -9.53
CA ALA A 20 7.86 -4.61 -9.77
C ALA A 20 7.92 -4.93 -11.27
N LEU A 21 6.92 -4.48 -12.05
CA LEU A 21 6.87 -4.68 -13.50
C LEU A 21 8.00 -3.92 -14.21
N GLN A 22 8.31 -2.68 -13.80
CA GLN A 22 9.43 -1.91 -14.37
C GLN A 22 10.79 -2.55 -14.06
N VAL A 23 10.97 -3.08 -12.85
CA VAL A 23 12.18 -3.83 -12.48
C VAL A 23 12.31 -5.08 -13.34
N ARG A 24 11.23 -5.87 -13.49
CA ARG A 24 11.21 -7.04 -14.38
C ARG A 24 11.53 -6.67 -15.84
N ASP A 25 10.91 -5.62 -16.36
CA ASP A 25 11.10 -5.19 -17.74
C ASP A 25 12.55 -4.76 -18.03
N ARG A 26 13.23 -4.24 -17.01
CA ARG A 26 14.62 -3.74 -17.11
C ARG A 26 15.66 -4.82 -16.85
N TYR A 27 15.42 -5.73 -15.91
CA TYR A 27 16.43 -6.66 -15.43
C TYR A 27 16.06 -8.14 -15.66
N GLY A 28 14.86 -8.40 -16.18
CA GLY A 28 14.30 -9.75 -16.30
C GLY A 28 13.66 -10.25 -15.02
N GLY A 29 13.27 -11.53 -15.03
CA GLY A 29 12.64 -12.18 -13.89
C GLY A 29 11.12 -12.33 -14.04
N GLU A 30 10.43 -12.58 -12.93
CA GLU A 30 8.98 -12.79 -12.85
C GLU A 30 8.37 -11.98 -11.72
N VAL A 31 7.13 -11.51 -11.94
CA VAL A 31 6.34 -10.80 -10.93
C VAL A 31 5.19 -11.67 -10.45
N THR A 32 5.27 -12.12 -9.20
CA THR A 32 4.19 -12.82 -8.51
C THR A 32 3.41 -11.86 -7.62
N VAL A 33 2.11 -11.75 -7.83
CA VAL A 33 1.22 -10.98 -6.96
C VAL A 33 0.56 -11.88 -5.94
N LEU A 34 0.59 -11.45 -4.67
CA LEU A 34 0.03 -12.15 -3.53
C LEU A 34 -0.97 -11.25 -2.80
N THR A 35 -2.14 -11.77 -2.46
CA THR A 35 -3.06 -11.13 -1.53
C THR A 35 -3.64 -12.13 -0.55
N MET A 36 -3.95 -11.67 0.67
CA MET A 36 -4.70 -12.43 1.65
C MET A 36 -6.13 -11.86 1.74
N GLY A 37 -7.12 -12.73 1.56
CA GLY A 37 -8.50 -12.28 1.61
C GLY A 37 -9.52 -13.39 1.40
N PRO A 38 -10.81 -13.04 1.43
CA PRO A 38 -11.90 -13.95 1.08
C PRO A 38 -11.83 -14.32 -0.41
N PRO A 39 -12.55 -15.36 -0.86
CA PRO A 39 -12.51 -15.82 -2.26
C PRO A 39 -12.77 -14.72 -3.31
N MET A 40 -13.56 -13.71 -2.98
CA MET A 40 -13.86 -12.57 -3.86
C MET A 40 -12.61 -11.70 -4.15
N ALA A 41 -11.56 -11.75 -3.33
CA ALA A 41 -10.30 -11.03 -3.55
C ALA A 41 -9.55 -11.53 -4.82
N GLU A 42 -9.94 -12.67 -5.38
CA GLU A 42 -9.47 -13.13 -6.69
C GLU A 42 -9.66 -12.09 -7.79
N GLN A 43 -10.71 -11.26 -7.72
CA GLN A 43 -10.97 -10.21 -8.70
C GLN A 43 -9.83 -9.19 -8.77
N ALA A 44 -9.26 -8.81 -7.62
CA ALA A 44 -8.10 -7.91 -7.57
C ALA A 44 -6.85 -8.55 -8.21
N LEU A 45 -6.63 -9.84 -7.96
CA LEU A 45 -5.52 -10.58 -8.56
C LEU A 45 -5.67 -10.73 -10.08
N ARG A 46 -6.87 -11.02 -10.58
CA ARG A 46 -7.15 -11.04 -12.02
C ARG A 46 -6.87 -9.68 -12.66
N LYS A 47 -7.22 -8.60 -11.96
CA LYS A 47 -6.89 -7.25 -12.41
C LYS A 47 -5.36 -7.04 -12.44
N ALA A 48 -4.61 -7.49 -11.45
CA ALA A 48 -3.15 -7.41 -11.44
C ALA A 48 -2.51 -8.19 -12.61
N LEU A 49 -3.04 -9.35 -12.95
CA LEU A 49 -2.62 -10.10 -14.15
C LEU A 49 -2.84 -9.30 -15.44
N THR A 50 -3.95 -8.53 -15.54
CA THR A 50 -4.16 -7.65 -16.72
C THR A 50 -3.22 -6.47 -16.78
N HIS A 51 -2.54 -6.09 -15.68
CA HIS A 51 -1.46 -5.10 -15.69
C HIS A 51 -0.12 -5.69 -16.10
N GLY A 52 0.00 -7.00 -16.19
CA GLY A 52 1.22 -7.65 -16.67
C GLY A 52 1.92 -8.55 -15.65
N ALA A 53 1.35 -8.78 -14.46
CA ALA A 53 1.91 -9.76 -13.52
C ALA A 53 1.95 -11.17 -14.13
N ASP A 54 2.96 -11.96 -13.78
CA ASP A 54 3.18 -13.27 -14.38
C ASP A 54 2.43 -14.38 -13.64
N ARG A 55 2.32 -14.25 -12.31
CA ARG A 55 1.65 -15.22 -11.43
C ARG A 55 0.81 -14.50 -10.39
N ALA A 56 -0.33 -15.10 -10.04
CA ALA A 56 -1.24 -14.57 -9.02
C ALA A 56 -1.58 -15.64 -7.99
N LEU A 57 -1.50 -15.28 -6.71
CA LEU A 57 -1.75 -16.17 -5.59
C LEU A 57 -2.69 -15.52 -4.58
N LEU A 58 -3.79 -16.20 -4.29
CA LEU A 58 -4.74 -15.86 -3.24
C LEU A 58 -4.50 -16.73 -2.01
N LEU A 59 -4.08 -16.10 -0.92
CA LEU A 59 -4.03 -16.74 0.39
C LEU A 59 -5.41 -16.62 1.05
N THR A 60 -6.15 -17.73 1.13
CA THR A 60 -7.54 -17.72 1.58
C THR A 60 -7.86 -18.91 2.46
N ASP A 61 -8.25 -18.63 3.71
CA ASP A 61 -8.64 -19.63 4.68
C ASP A 61 -9.55 -18.98 5.73
N ARG A 62 -10.42 -19.76 6.36
CA ARG A 62 -11.23 -19.30 7.52
C ARG A 62 -10.36 -18.90 8.70
N HIS A 63 -9.19 -19.50 8.85
CA HIS A 63 -8.22 -19.18 9.91
C HIS A 63 -7.66 -17.75 9.79
N PHE A 64 -7.75 -17.10 8.64
CA PHE A 64 -7.27 -15.72 8.44
C PHE A 64 -8.32 -14.66 8.76
N ALA A 65 -9.57 -15.06 9.00
CA ALA A 65 -10.65 -14.12 9.23
C ALA A 65 -10.41 -13.26 10.49
N GLY A 66 -10.56 -11.95 10.33
CA GLY A 66 -10.39 -10.99 11.42
C GLY A 66 -8.95 -10.72 11.83
N SER A 67 -7.96 -11.09 10.97
CA SER A 67 -6.55 -10.75 11.19
C SER A 67 -6.35 -9.24 11.26
N ASP A 68 -5.63 -8.80 12.29
CA ASP A 68 -5.03 -7.48 12.33
C ASP A 68 -3.69 -7.45 11.55
N THR A 69 -2.93 -6.36 11.65
CA THR A 69 -1.65 -6.21 10.94
C THR A 69 -0.60 -7.23 11.37
N LEU A 70 -0.60 -7.63 12.65
CA LEU A 70 0.34 -8.61 13.18
C LEU A 70 0.07 -10.00 12.60
N ALA A 71 -1.18 -10.47 12.67
CA ALA A 71 -1.58 -11.77 12.14
C ALA A 71 -1.51 -11.78 10.59
N THR A 72 -1.87 -10.67 9.93
CA THR A 72 -1.77 -10.54 8.47
C THR A 72 -0.33 -10.65 8.00
N SER A 73 0.59 -9.91 8.61
CA SER A 73 2.02 -9.96 8.23
C SER A 73 2.65 -11.32 8.51
N TYR A 74 2.17 -12.05 9.54
CA TYR A 74 2.60 -13.44 9.79
C TYR A 74 2.17 -14.35 8.64
N ALA A 75 0.88 -14.39 8.32
CA ALA A 75 0.37 -15.27 7.27
C ALA A 75 1.01 -14.97 5.90
N LEU A 76 1.14 -13.68 5.55
CA LEU A 76 1.79 -13.26 4.31
C LEU A 76 3.27 -13.62 4.27
N SER A 77 4.01 -13.49 5.38
CA SER A 77 5.42 -13.88 5.42
C SER A 77 5.62 -15.38 5.18
N GLN A 78 4.73 -16.23 5.72
CA GLN A 78 4.78 -17.67 5.46
C GLN A 78 4.48 -17.97 3.99
N ALA A 79 3.48 -17.30 3.40
CA ALA A 79 3.18 -17.46 1.99
C ALA A 79 4.35 -17.00 1.09
N VAL A 80 5.02 -15.88 1.41
CA VAL A 80 6.22 -15.43 0.67
C VAL A 80 7.36 -16.43 0.77
N ALA A 81 7.61 -17.00 1.96
CA ALA A 81 8.61 -18.06 2.14
C ALA A 81 8.25 -19.29 1.27
N LYS A 82 6.99 -19.69 1.28
CA LYS A 82 6.51 -20.84 0.48
C LYS A 82 6.57 -20.59 -1.03
N ILE A 83 6.32 -19.34 -1.47
CA ILE A 83 6.56 -18.93 -2.87
C ILE A 83 8.05 -19.11 -3.20
N GLY A 84 8.94 -18.68 -2.29
CA GLY A 84 10.38 -18.84 -2.46
C GLY A 84 10.82 -20.30 -2.62
N GLU A 85 10.24 -21.21 -1.86
CA GLU A 85 10.48 -22.65 -1.99
C GLU A 85 9.97 -23.22 -3.32
N SER A 86 8.82 -22.74 -3.80
CA SER A 86 8.13 -23.31 -4.95
C SER A 86 8.57 -22.73 -6.29
N TYR A 87 8.99 -21.47 -6.34
CA TYR A 87 9.23 -20.71 -7.57
C TYR A 87 10.56 -19.93 -7.58
N GLY A 88 11.35 -20.03 -6.52
CA GLY A 88 12.58 -19.28 -6.33
C GLY A 88 12.41 -18.14 -5.33
N ALA A 89 13.45 -17.92 -4.52
CA ALA A 89 13.46 -16.88 -3.50
C ALA A 89 13.29 -15.50 -4.14
N PRO A 90 12.39 -14.65 -3.63
CA PRO A 90 12.21 -13.32 -4.18
C PRO A 90 13.43 -12.43 -3.88
N ASP A 91 13.90 -11.70 -4.88
CA ASP A 91 14.94 -10.68 -4.71
C ASP A 91 14.37 -9.42 -4.06
N ILE A 92 13.15 -9.04 -4.43
CA ILE A 92 12.46 -7.87 -3.88
C ILE A 92 11.01 -8.21 -3.59
N VAL A 93 10.56 -7.86 -2.39
CA VAL A 93 9.15 -7.85 -2.03
C VAL A 93 8.64 -6.42 -2.07
N PHE A 94 7.74 -6.11 -2.98
CA PHE A 94 7.12 -4.79 -3.07
C PHE A 94 5.77 -4.76 -2.36
N THR A 95 5.49 -3.68 -1.64
CA THR A 95 4.17 -3.36 -1.10
C THR A 95 3.90 -1.86 -1.25
N GLY A 96 2.64 -1.47 -1.29
CA GLY A 96 2.29 -0.08 -1.02
C GLY A 96 2.66 0.31 0.41
N LYS A 97 2.77 1.60 0.70
CA LYS A 97 3.08 2.06 2.06
C LYS A 97 2.06 1.57 3.09
N GLN A 98 0.80 1.49 2.70
CA GLN A 98 -0.32 1.14 3.58
C GLN A 98 -1.56 0.75 2.77
N THR A 99 -2.62 0.30 3.44
CA THR A 99 -3.93 0.09 2.83
C THR A 99 -4.85 1.27 3.13
N ILE A 100 -5.81 1.54 2.24
CA ILE A 100 -6.87 2.54 2.48
C ILE A 100 -7.90 2.08 3.52
N ASP A 101 -7.89 0.80 3.90
CA ASP A 101 -8.82 0.24 4.90
C ASP A 101 -8.40 0.54 6.34
N GLY A 102 -7.09 0.52 6.61
CA GLY A 102 -6.58 0.56 7.98
C GLY A 102 -5.51 1.63 8.25
N ASP A 103 -4.87 2.17 7.22
CA ASP A 103 -3.87 3.26 7.26
C ASP A 103 -2.71 3.06 8.27
N THR A 104 -2.32 1.81 8.53
CA THR A 104 -1.34 1.52 9.61
C THR A 104 0.10 1.48 9.14
N ALA A 105 0.36 1.25 7.86
CA ALA A 105 1.70 1.07 7.27
C ALA A 105 2.57 -0.03 7.93
N GLN A 106 1.96 -1.02 8.61
CA GLN A 106 2.67 -2.00 9.44
C GLN A 106 2.91 -3.34 8.75
N VAL A 107 2.10 -3.71 7.76
CA VAL A 107 2.13 -5.06 7.16
C VAL A 107 3.45 -5.31 6.41
N GLY A 108 3.88 -4.39 5.56
CA GLY A 108 5.17 -4.49 4.85
C GLY A 108 6.36 -4.67 5.81
N PRO A 109 6.59 -3.74 6.75
CA PRO A 109 7.62 -3.88 7.78
C PRO A 109 7.49 -5.18 8.59
N GLY A 110 6.28 -5.61 8.90
CA GLY A 110 6.01 -6.87 9.59
C GLY A 110 6.44 -8.10 8.79
N ILE A 111 6.24 -8.13 7.48
CA ILE A 111 6.73 -9.17 6.58
C ILE A 111 8.27 -9.16 6.55
N ALA A 112 8.87 -7.99 6.33
CA ALA A 112 10.32 -7.84 6.27
C ALA A 112 11.00 -8.37 7.54
N LYS A 113 10.49 -7.99 8.72
CA LYS A 113 11.02 -8.45 10.01
C LYS A 113 10.97 -9.96 10.17
N ARG A 114 9.87 -10.61 9.72
CA ARG A 114 9.70 -12.06 9.84
C ARG A 114 10.58 -12.86 8.87
N LEU A 115 10.83 -12.31 7.70
CA LEU A 115 11.68 -12.91 6.68
C LEU A 115 13.15 -12.49 6.80
N ASN A 116 13.49 -11.68 7.82
CA ASN A 116 14.83 -11.11 8.01
C ASN A 116 15.34 -10.37 6.76
N LEU A 117 14.44 -9.65 6.08
CA LEU A 117 14.77 -8.83 4.93
C LEU A 117 15.16 -7.41 5.37
N GLN A 118 16.08 -6.80 4.63
CA GLN A 118 16.28 -5.35 4.71
C GLN A 118 14.98 -4.65 4.31
N GLN A 119 14.59 -3.59 5.03
CA GLN A 119 13.36 -2.87 4.73
C GLN A 119 13.65 -1.41 4.32
N LEU A 120 13.08 -1.02 3.19
CA LEU A 120 13.18 0.32 2.63
C LEU A 120 11.76 0.89 2.53
N THR A 121 11.42 1.77 3.47
CA THR A 121 10.05 2.28 3.61
C THR A 121 9.90 3.68 3.03
N TYR A 122 8.68 4.00 2.55
CA TYR A 122 8.33 5.29 1.97
C TYR A 122 9.20 5.67 0.77
N VAL A 123 9.51 4.68 -0.07
CA VAL A 123 10.34 4.88 -1.26
C VAL A 123 9.58 5.69 -2.30
N THR A 124 10.24 6.73 -2.82
CA THR A 124 9.74 7.63 -3.86
C THR A 124 10.42 7.40 -5.20
N LYS A 125 11.56 6.68 -5.21
CA LYS A 125 12.24 6.34 -6.46
C LYS A 125 13.24 5.20 -6.25
N ILE A 126 13.29 4.27 -7.18
CA ILE A 126 14.40 3.33 -7.33
C ILE A 126 15.44 3.98 -8.25
N VAL A 127 16.59 4.33 -7.70
CA VAL A 127 17.64 5.04 -8.44
C VAL A 127 18.45 4.08 -9.30
N SER A 128 18.90 2.97 -8.71
CA SER A 128 19.64 1.92 -9.41
C SER A 128 19.48 0.57 -8.72
N ILE A 129 19.59 -0.49 -9.49
CA ILE A 129 19.77 -1.87 -9.03
C ILE A 129 20.96 -2.42 -9.79
N ASP A 130 21.91 -3.02 -9.08
CA ASP A 130 23.00 -3.82 -9.66
C ASP A 130 22.75 -5.29 -9.32
N PRO A 131 22.30 -6.10 -10.28
CA PRO A 131 22.06 -7.53 -10.05
C PRO A 131 23.34 -8.32 -9.74
N THR A 132 24.49 -7.84 -10.19
CA THR A 132 25.79 -8.53 -10.01
C THR A 132 26.29 -8.39 -8.58
N SER A 133 26.35 -7.15 -8.06
CA SER A 133 26.73 -6.89 -6.67
C SER A 133 25.58 -7.12 -5.68
N ARG A 134 24.35 -7.35 -6.19
CA ARG A 134 23.11 -7.46 -5.40
C ARG A 134 22.87 -6.23 -4.53
N GLU A 135 23.18 -5.05 -5.03
CA GLU A 135 23.00 -3.77 -4.36
C GLU A 135 21.93 -2.94 -5.04
N LEU A 136 21.24 -2.12 -4.27
CA LEU A 136 20.28 -1.15 -4.80
C LEU A 136 20.43 0.20 -4.07
N MET A 137 20.03 1.26 -4.77
CA MET A 137 19.95 2.61 -4.25
C MET A 137 18.56 3.17 -4.47
N VAL A 138 17.96 3.74 -3.43
CA VAL A 138 16.61 4.31 -3.46
C VAL A 138 16.59 5.70 -2.84
N GLU A 139 15.68 6.53 -3.31
CA GLU A 139 15.23 7.73 -2.61
C GLU A 139 13.99 7.41 -1.78
N ARG A 140 13.91 7.93 -0.56
CA ARG A 140 12.75 7.80 0.30
C ARG A 140 12.32 9.14 0.89
N HIS A 141 11.05 9.26 1.17
CA HIS A 141 10.54 10.37 1.96
C HIS A 141 10.84 10.17 3.46
N ALA A 142 11.31 11.23 4.11
CA ALA A 142 11.55 11.29 5.56
C ALA A 142 11.01 12.62 6.10
N GLU A 143 10.88 12.75 7.42
CA GLU A 143 10.39 13.98 8.07
C GLU A 143 11.20 15.23 7.68
N SER A 144 12.51 15.07 7.50
CA SER A 144 13.43 16.15 7.12
C SER A 144 13.60 16.34 5.60
N GLY A 145 12.81 15.66 4.78
CA GLY A 145 12.89 15.72 3.32
C GLY A 145 13.22 14.38 2.66
N THR A 146 14.04 14.38 1.61
CA THR A 146 14.41 13.17 0.86
C THR A 146 15.72 12.59 1.37
N GLN A 147 15.75 11.28 1.57
CA GLN A 147 16.97 10.54 1.93
C GLN A 147 17.34 9.56 0.83
N MET A 148 18.64 9.49 0.52
CA MET A 148 19.22 8.46 -0.34
C MET A 148 19.69 7.30 0.52
N LEU A 149 19.23 6.08 0.22
CA LEU A 149 19.63 4.87 0.92
C LEU A 149 20.24 3.87 -0.05
N LYS A 150 21.33 3.24 0.38
CA LYS A 150 21.92 2.06 -0.25
C LYS A 150 21.58 0.83 0.57
N SER A 151 21.21 -0.27 -0.08
CA SER A 151 20.86 -1.53 0.55
C SER A 151 21.28 -2.71 -0.32
N THR A 152 21.10 -3.90 0.18
CA THR A 152 21.38 -5.17 -0.53
C THR A 152 20.11 -5.98 -0.75
N LEU A 153 20.13 -6.82 -1.78
CA LEU A 153 19.10 -7.83 -2.03
C LEU A 153 19.39 -9.11 -1.21
N PRO A 154 18.40 -9.83 -0.71
CA PRO A 154 16.97 -9.54 -0.86
C PRO A 154 16.48 -8.45 0.09
N CYS A 155 15.46 -7.70 -0.33
CA CYS A 155 14.88 -6.63 0.49
C CYS A 155 13.35 -6.53 0.32
N LEU A 156 12.72 -5.80 1.24
CA LEU A 156 11.33 -5.37 1.11
C LEU A 156 11.26 -3.85 0.93
N ILE A 157 10.50 -3.42 -0.05
CA ILE A 157 10.30 -2.01 -0.39
C ILE A 157 8.83 -1.65 -0.21
N THR A 158 8.55 -0.58 0.56
CA THR A 158 7.22 0.03 0.56
C THR A 158 7.26 1.32 -0.24
N VAL A 159 6.37 1.47 -1.22
CA VAL A 159 6.36 2.62 -2.12
C VAL A 159 5.26 3.61 -1.79
N LEU A 160 5.53 4.87 -2.07
CA LEU A 160 4.54 5.95 -1.99
C LEU A 160 3.74 6.08 -3.28
N GLU A 161 2.61 6.76 -3.17
CA GLU A 161 1.86 7.22 -4.33
C GLU A 161 2.71 8.18 -5.19
N GLY A 162 2.55 8.08 -6.52
CA GLY A 162 3.24 8.95 -7.47
C GLY A 162 4.70 8.57 -7.75
N VAL A 163 5.20 7.46 -7.21
CA VAL A 163 6.54 6.93 -7.52
C VAL A 163 6.70 6.65 -9.04
N ASN A 164 5.63 6.26 -9.70
CA ASN A 164 5.56 5.94 -11.11
C ASN A 164 4.22 6.33 -11.73
N ALA A 165 4.09 6.12 -13.05
CA ALA A 165 2.84 6.17 -13.79
C ALA A 165 2.36 4.73 -14.03
N ILE A 166 1.25 4.35 -13.40
CA ILE A 166 0.69 2.99 -13.50
C ILE A 166 0.32 2.71 -14.96
N ARG A 167 0.88 1.65 -15.53
CA ARG A 167 0.58 1.21 -16.90
C ARG A 167 -0.85 0.71 -17.05
N ARG A 168 -1.39 0.86 -18.23
CA ARG A 168 -2.55 0.08 -18.65
C ARG A 168 -2.01 -1.20 -19.30
N GLY A 169 -2.52 -2.35 -18.86
CA GLY A 169 -2.16 -3.62 -19.50
C GLY A 169 -2.50 -3.61 -20.98
N SER A 170 -1.68 -4.30 -21.77
CA SER A 170 -1.91 -4.49 -23.18
C SER A 170 -3.10 -5.42 -23.45
N LEU A 171 -3.53 -5.51 -24.71
CA LEU A 171 -4.53 -6.48 -25.12
C LEU A 171 -4.01 -7.93 -24.91
N ASP A 172 -2.73 -8.15 -25.18
CA ASP A 172 -2.08 -9.45 -24.96
C ASP A 172 -2.05 -9.81 -23.47
N ASP A 173 -1.78 -8.85 -22.59
CA ASP A 173 -1.88 -9.06 -21.13
C ASP A 173 -3.31 -9.44 -20.72
N ALA A 174 -4.32 -8.83 -21.32
CA ALA A 174 -5.72 -9.16 -21.02
C ALA A 174 -6.06 -10.59 -21.48
N PHE A 175 -5.62 -11.01 -22.68
CA PHE A 175 -5.80 -12.39 -23.16
C PHE A 175 -5.05 -13.39 -22.30
N ARG A 176 -3.80 -13.11 -21.95
CA ARG A 176 -3.01 -13.94 -21.06
C ARG A 176 -3.66 -14.07 -19.68
N ALA A 177 -4.12 -12.97 -19.09
CA ALA A 177 -4.81 -12.95 -17.81
C ALA A 177 -6.11 -13.76 -17.82
N ALA A 178 -6.87 -13.73 -18.92
CA ALA A 178 -8.10 -14.51 -19.07
C ALA A 178 -7.83 -16.03 -19.03
N GLY A 179 -6.72 -16.48 -19.60
CA GLY A 179 -6.28 -17.88 -19.57
C GLY A 179 -5.50 -18.30 -18.32
N SER A 180 -5.08 -17.33 -17.49
CA SER A 180 -4.24 -17.60 -16.32
C SER A 180 -5.05 -18.15 -15.14
N THR A 181 -4.46 -19.09 -14.41
CA THR A 181 -5.02 -19.62 -13.16
C THR A 181 -4.55 -18.78 -11.99
N VAL A 182 -5.47 -18.33 -11.16
CA VAL A 182 -5.14 -17.76 -9.84
C VAL A 182 -4.97 -18.92 -8.87
N LEU A 183 -3.75 -19.08 -8.35
CA LEU A 183 -3.45 -20.10 -7.34
C LEU A 183 -4.17 -19.75 -6.03
N LYS A 184 -4.75 -20.75 -5.37
CA LYS A 184 -5.42 -20.57 -4.08
C LYS A 184 -4.75 -21.43 -3.06
N TRP A 185 -4.21 -20.81 -2.03
CA TRP A 185 -3.57 -21.47 -0.90
C TRP A 185 -4.36 -21.24 0.37
N GLY A 186 -4.66 -22.33 1.08
CA GLY A 186 -5.06 -22.30 2.48
C GLY A 186 -3.84 -22.21 3.40
N ALA A 187 -4.08 -22.30 4.69
CA ALA A 187 -3.02 -22.27 5.69
C ALA A 187 -2.04 -23.44 5.51
N ALA A 188 -2.54 -24.64 5.21
CA ALA A 188 -1.72 -25.82 4.98
C ALA A 188 -0.84 -25.69 3.73
N ASP A 189 -1.41 -25.21 2.61
CA ASP A 189 -0.69 -25.01 1.35
C ASP A 189 0.45 -23.99 1.49
N ALA A 190 0.23 -22.97 2.30
CA ALA A 190 1.23 -21.94 2.62
C ALA A 190 2.24 -22.38 3.69
N GLY A 191 2.18 -23.63 4.17
CA GLY A 191 3.09 -24.13 5.19
C GLY A 191 2.93 -23.50 6.57
N ILE A 192 1.75 -22.93 6.88
CA ILE A 192 1.49 -22.24 8.14
C ILE A 192 1.24 -23.28 9.25
N GLY A 193 2.26 -23.54 10.08
CA GLY A 193 2.16 -24.48 11.20
C GLY A 193 1.48 -23.91 12.45
N GLU A 194 1.60 -22.60 12.71
CA GLU A 194 1.10 -21.97 13.92
C GLU A 194 -0.20 -21.18 13.67
N LEU A 195 -1.31 -21.91 13.54
CA LEU A 195 -2.63 -21.30 13.29
C LEU A 195 -3.08 -20.35 14.39
N THR A 196 -2.52 -20.46 15.60
CA THR A 196 -2.78 -19.54 16.71
C THR A 196 -2.26 -18.12 16.47
N LYS A 197 -1.33 -17.95 15.53
CA LYS A 197 -0.82 -16.64 15.08
C LYS A 197 -1.64 -16.01 13.95
N CYS A 198 -2.71 -16.67 13.50
CA CYS A 198 -3.59 -16.23 12.43
C CYS A 198 -4.96 -15.76 12.94
N GLY A 199 -5.62 -14.95 12.13
CA GLY A 199 -7.00 -14.52 12.38
C GLY A 199 -7.16 -13.78 13.70
N LEU A 200 -8.35 -13.84 14.27
CA LEU A 200 -8.66 -13.22 15.57
C LEU A 200 -7.79 -13.74 16.72
N ARG A 201 -7.36 -15.00 16.66
CA ARG A 201 -6.51 -15.58 17.72
C ARG A 201 -5.11 -14.99 17.74
N GLY A 202 -4.57 -14.67 16.54
CA GLY A 202 -3.25 -14.08 16.38
C GLY A 202 -3.25 -12.55 16.42
N SER A 203 -4.40 -11.93 16.64
CA SER A 203 -4.62 -10.48 16.57
C SER A 203 -4.75 -9.87 17.96
N PRO A 204 -3.76 -9.12 18.48
CA PRO A 204 -3.91 -8.37 19.71
C PRO A 204 -4.94 -7.23 19.63
N THR A 205 -5.32 -6.81 18.42
CA THR A 205 -6.34 -5.78 18.20
C THR A 205 -7.61 -6.37 17.60
N VAL A 206 -8.77 -5.87 18.04
CA VAL A 206 -10.07 -6.30 17.55
C VAL A 206 -10.93 -5.08 17.20
N VAL A 207 -11.47 -5.06 16.00
CA VAL A 207 -12.42 -4.03 15.58
C VAL A 207 -13.74 -4.24 16.31
N LYS A 208 -14.05 -3.36 17.26
CA LYS A 208 -15.31 -3.41 18.03
C LYS A 208 -16.50 -2.88 17.23
N ARG A 209 -16.30 -1.84 16.44
CA ARG A 209 -17.37 -1.17 15.71
C ARG A 209 -16.83 -0.46 14.47
N VAL A 210 -17.56 -0.59 13.36
CA VAL A 210 -17.37 0.20 12.14
C VAL A 210 -18.57 1.12 11.99
N PHE A 211 -18.34 2.40 11.75
CA PHE A 211 -19.41 3.38 11.53
C PHE A 211 -18.96 4.41 10.49
N ALA A 212 -19.91 4.91 9.72
CA ALA A 212 -19.67 6.05 8.85
C ALA A 212 -19.59 7.32 9.72
N PRO A 213 -18.61 8.22 9.47
CA PRO A 213 -18.63 9.53 10.10
C PRO A 213 -19.98 10.22 9.82
N GLY A 214 -20.53 10.87 10.84
CA GLY A 214 -21.70 11.73 10.63
C GLY A 214 -21.41 12.83 9.60
N PRO A 215 -22.43 13.35 8.92
CA PRO A 215 -22.25 14.52 8.07
C PRO A 215 -21.67 15.66 8.91
N ARG A 216 -20.76 16.44 8.30
CA ARG A 216 -20.20 17.61 8.99
C ARG A 216 -21.35 18.52 9.43
N ALA A 217 -21.39 18.86 10.72
CA ALA A 217 -22.41 19.73 11.29
C ALA A 217 -22.35 21.15 10.69
N GLU A 218 -21.15 21.58 10.34
CA GLU A 218 -20.90 22.88 9.73
C GLU A 218 -20.82 22.75 8.20
N LYS A 219 -21.62 23.52 7.50
CA LYS A 219 -21.52 23.68 6.04
C LYS A 219 -20.33 24.61 5.71
N ALA A 220 -19.71 24.37 4.56
CA ALA A 220 -18.74 25.31 4.01
C ALA A 220 -19.40 26.68 3.81
N MET A 221 -18.71 27.73 4.25
CA MET A 221 -19.15 29.11 3.96
C MET A 221 -18.68 29.44 2.56
N GLN A 222 -19.62 29.84 1.70
CA GLN A 222 -19.29 30.36 0.38
C GLN A 222 -19.07 31.86 0.52
N MET A 223 -17.93 32.35 -0.01
CA MET A 223 -17.65 33.76 -0.08
C MET A 223 -18.35 34.36 -1.31
N ASP A 224 -19.01 35.48 -1.12
CA ASP A 224 -19.57 36.26 -2.23
C ASP A 224 -18.43 36.93 -2.99
N ILE A 225 -18.31 36.62 -4.27
CA ILE A 225 -17.27 37.14 -5.17
C ILE A 225 -17.83 38.14 -6.19
N ASN A 226 -19.15 38.37 -6.19
CA ASN A 226 -19.76 39.31 -7.12
C ASN A 226 -19.33 40.74 -6.79
N ASP A 227 -19.00 41.51 -7.82
CA ASP A 227 -18.60 42.93 -7.75
C ASP A 227 -17.40 43.19 -6.82
N LYS A 228 -16.60 42.19 -6.47
CA LYS A 228 -15.40 42.30 -5.64
C LYS A 228 -14.12 41.98 -6.41
N THR A 229 -13.07 42.70 -6.08
CA THR A 229 -11.71 42.38 -6.53
C THR A 229 -11.19 41.15 -5.79
N LEU A 230 -10.18 40.46 -6.36
CA LEU A 230 -9.53 39.32 -5.71
C LEU A 230 -8.94 39.69 -4.33
N ALA A 231 -8.45 40.93 -4.17
CA ALA A 231 -7.90 41.41 -2.91
C ALA A 231 -8.99 41.54 -1.84
N GLU A 232 -10.16 42.03 -2.19
CA GLU A 232 -11.32 42.17 -1.27
C GLU A 232 -11.83 40.79 -0.86
N VAL A 233 -11.96 39.82 -1.82
CA VAL A 233 -12.38 38.46 -1.50
C VAL A 233 -11.36 37.79 -0.58
N ALA A 234 -10.07 38.00 -0.79
CA ALA A 234 -9.01 37.44 0.06
C ALA A 234 -9.08 38.04 1.48
N ALA A 235 -9.26 39.36 1.61
CA ALA A 235 -9.40 40.05 2.91
C ALA A 235 -10.64 39.55 3.68
N ASP A 236 -11.77 39.43 3.02
CA ASP A 236 -13.01 38.91 3.59
C ASP A 236 -12.84 37.45 4.05
N THR A 237 -12.15 36.64 3.24
CA THR A 237 -11.85 35.22 3.58
C THR A 237 -10.99 35.13 4.84
N VAL A 238 -9.91 35.90 4.93
CA VAL A 238 -9.05 35.96 6.12
C VAL A 238 -9.81 36.41 7.34
N THR A 239 -10.61 37.45 7.21
CA THR A 239 -11.46 37.97 8.29
C THR A 239 -12.45 36.91 8.78
N ALA A 240 -13.10 36.21 7.87
CA ALA A 240 -14.03 35.11 8.21
C ALA A 240 -13.33 33.92 8.90
N ILE A 241 -12.10 33.60 8.50
CA ILE A 241 -11.28 32.57 9.15
C ILE A 241 -10.94 32.99 10.58
N PHE A 242 -10.46 34.22 10.80
CA PHE A 242 -10.08 34.70 12.10
C PHE A 242 -11.27 34.85 13.05
N ALA A 243 -12.43 35.29 12.54
CA ALA A 243 -13.65 35.32 13.34
C ALA A 243 -14.05 33.95 13.88
N ARG A 244 -13.79 32.88 13.11
CA ARG A 244 -14.04 31.48 13.53
C ARG A 244 -12.91 30.88 14.35
N GLN A 245 -11.68 31.37 14.17
CA GLN A 245 -10.46 30.83 14.79
C GLN A 245 -9.61 31.96 15.45
N PRO A 246 -10.10 32.60 16.52
CA PRO A 246 -9.38 33.72 17.15
C PRO A 246 -7.99 33.35 17.70
N VAL A 247 -7.76 32.05 17.98
CA VAL A 247 -6.45 31.57 18.43
C VAL A 247 -5.43 31.57 17.29
N LEU A 248 -5.89 31.31 16.05
CA LEU A 248 -5.03 31.34 14.86
C LEU A 248 -4.56 32.75 14.55
N GLU A 249 -5.47 33.76 14.63
CA GLU A 249 -5.14 35.17 14.46
C GLU A 249 -4.03 35.59 15.43
N ARG A 250 -4.20 35.29 16.74
CA ARG A 250 -3.20 35.61 17.77
C ARG A 250 -1.84 34.97 17.50
N LYS A 251 -1.82 33.70 17.05
CA LYS A 251 -0.57 33.04 16.73
C LYS A 251 0.16 33.64 15.54
N LEU A 252 -0.56 34.01 14.49
CA LEU A 252 0.04 34.59 13.27
C LEU A 252 0.53 36.02 13.50
N THR A 253 -0.24 36.84 14.25
CA THR A 253 0.15 38.23 14.56
C THR A 253 1.29 38.30 15.59
N SER A 254 1.42 37.33 16.50
CA SER A 254 2.53 37.26 17.46
C SER A 254 3.88 36.83 16.84
N HIS A 255 3.90 36.21 15.67
CA HIS A 255 5.13 35.81 14.95
C HIS A 255 5.55 36.87 13.89
N GLY A 256 4.78 37.92 13.70
CA GLY A 256 5.10 39.01 12.76
C GLY A 256 6.01 40.11 13.31
N ASN A 257 6.54 39.96 14.52
CA ASN A 257 7.49 40.90 15.15
C ASN A 257 8.85 40.21 15.37
N LEU A 258 9.47 39.71 14.29
CA LEU A 258 10.89 39.32 14.20
C LEU A 258 11.56 40.10 13.09
#